data_7ccfa969e3a375004dff37f28c57f330
#
_entry.id   7ccfa969e3a375004dff37f28c57f330
#
_cell.length_a   1.000
_cell.length_b   1.000
_cell.length_c   1.000
_cell.angle_alpha   90.00
_cell.angle_beta   90.00
_cell.angle_gamma   90.00
#
_symmetry.space_group_name_H-M   'P 1'
#
loop_
_entity.id
_entity.type
_entity.pdbx_description
1 polymer ?
#
loop_
_entity_poly.entity_id
_entity_poly.type
_entity_poly.pdbx_seq_one_letter_code
_entity_poly.pdbx_strand_id
1 'polypeptide(L)'
;MALSGISNTTLIVAEKPSVARDIARVVGAKDQCQGYLTGNSYTVTWAIGHLITIPEPSEIEPDWKTWKKSALPMVPGTWPLKILDNTRAQFELIQRLLHMAQSVICATDAGREGELIFRYIIEAAKFKKSYRRLWISSLTADSIRKGLDQLSDSAKYDSLAQAARGRSRADWLVGMNYSRAYALATGEPFFVGRVQTPTLALVVARELEILNFKAEGYFEIFARFGAPASSPPSPPSSPSSPSSLAPQALPEPSFYSGVYCGMKSKLGELKLLKACRLPVDGVLSQEVLAAVKAGAAQVLSVKSKELTEAPPFLYDLTELQRHCNRLFGLSAARTLEVAQALYEKHKLISYPRTDSRYLSQSVAETLPRILSVIRRPYEALLTPKTGLVPLGSRFVDDEEVSDHHAIIPTETDPGRLSLDSDEGKIYDLICRRLLAAWQENYRTSLTTALTEVQGAPLGPSDS
;
A
#
# COMPACT_ATOMS: atom_id res chain seq x y z
N MET A 1 -40.35 21.32 -4.37
CA MET A 1 -41.02 20.83 -3.15
C MET A 1 -40.45 21.56 -1.96
N ALA A 2 -41.27 22.06 -1.08
CA ALA A 2 -40.90 22.92 0.02
C ALA A 2 -40.06 22.18 1.06
N LEU A 3 -39.01 22.82 1.57
CA LEU A 3 -38.14 22.34 2.64
C LEU A 3 -38.84 22.19 4.00
N SER A 4 -40.17 22.32 4.05
CA SER A 4 -41.00 22.44 5.27
C SER A 4 -41.03 21.20 6.17
N GLY A 5 -40.53 20.05 5.72
CA GLY A 5 -40.45 18.80 6.52
C GLY A 5 -39.11 18.52 7.20
N ILE A 6 -38.10 19.37 6.99
CA ILE A 6 -36.71 19.09 7.39
C ILE A 6 -36.42 19.53 8.83
N SER A 7 -37.21 20.45 9.38
CA SER A 7 -36.97 21.03 10.72
C SER A 7 -36.96 20.03 11.88
N ASN A 8 -37.49 18.83 11.68
CA ASN A 8 -37.53 17.75 12.67
C ASN A 8 -36.67 16.53 12.28
N THR A 9 -35.71 16.69 11.34
CA THR A 9 -34.89 15.59 10.89
C THR A 9 -33.45 15.70 11.39
N THR A 10 -32.79 14.55 11.47
CA THR A 10 -31.33 14.46 11.63
C THR A 10 -30.67 14.59 10.26
N LEU A 11 -29.86 15.63 10.08
CA LEU A 11 -29.09 15.83 8.85
C LEU A 11 -27.80 15.01 8.91
N ILE A 12 -27.57 14.20 7.88
CA ILE A 12 -26.31 13.49 7.67
C ILE A 12 -25.61 14.10 6.44
N VAL A 13 -24.36 14.54 6.60
CA VAL A 13 -23.56 15.12 5.52
C VAL A 13 -22.45 14.16 5.16
N ALA A 14 -22.55 13.50 4.02
CA ALA A 14 -21.55 12.61 3.47
C ALA A 14 -20.54 13.36 2.58
N GLU A 15 -19.42 12.73 2.23
CA GLU A 15 -18.42 13.34 1.34
C GLU A 15 -18.80 13.25 -0.14
N LYS A 16 -19.49 12.16 -0.53
CA LYS A 16 -19.79 11.84 -1.93
C LYS A 16 -21.23 11.35 -2.10
N PRO A 17 -21.83 11.57 -3.28
CA PRO A 17 -23.21 11.10 -3.56
C PRO A 17 -23.39 9.59 -3.39
N SER A 18 -22.36 8.78 -3.70
CA SER A 18 -22.41 7.31 -3.55
C SER A 18 -22.55 6.90 -2.09
N VAL A 19 -21.73 7.49 -1.21
CA VAL A 19 -21.75 7.25 0.23
C VAL A 19 -23.08 7.72 0.85
N ALA A 20 -23.58 8.87 0.44
CA ALA A 20 -24.86 9.38 0.88
C ALA A 20 -26.02 8.42 0.55
N ARG A 21 -26.03 7.84 -0.65
CA ARG A 21 -27.05 6.83 -1.04
C ARG A 21 -26.96 5.56 -0.21
N ASP A 22 -25.75 5.10 0.13
CA ASP A 22 -25.59 3.92 0.97
C ASP A 22 -26.10 4.18 2.39
N ILE A 23 -25.75 5.32 2.98
CA ILE A 23 -26.24 5.74 4.29
C ILE A 23 -27.76 5.91 4.27
N ALA A 24 -28.30 6.60 3.26
CA ALA A 24 -29.73 6.84 3.11
C ALA A 24 -30.54 5.54 3.03
N ARG A 25 -30.01 4.54 2.33
CA ARG A 25 -30.62 3.20 2.25
C ARG A 25 -30.72 2.55 3.64
N VAL A 26 -29.65 2.68 4.45
CA VAL A 26 -29.59 2.08 5.78
C VAL A 26 -30.52 2.77 6.76
N VAL A 27 -30.60 4.12 6.74
CA VAL A 27 -31.48 4.88 7.63
C VAL A 27 -32.94 4.98 7.14
N GLY A 28 -33.21 4.48 5.92
CA GLY A 28 -34.55 4.49 5.35
C GLY A 28 -34.98 5.81 4.72
N ALA A 29 -34.04 6.71 4.39
CA ALA A 29 -34.30 7.95 3.66
C ALA A 29 -34.44 7.66 2.16
N LYS A 30 -35.65 7.40 1.68
CA LYS A 30 -35.92 6.89 0.32
C LYS A 30 -36.35 7.97 -0.67
N ASP A 31 -36.86 9.11 -0.19
CA ASP A 31 -37.41 10.16 -1.03
C ASP A 31 -36.26 10.98 -1.64
N GLN A 32 -36.16 10.93 -2.96
CA GLN A 32 -35.09 11.58 -3.69
C GLN A 32 -35.46 13.04 -4.00
N CYS A 33 -34.61 13.96 -3.57
CA CYS A 33 -34.68 15.37 -3.84
C CYS A 33 -33.43 15.86 -4.58
N GLN A 34 -33.46 17.07 -5.10
CA GLN A 34 -32.30 17.65 -5.74
C GLN A 34 -31.20 17.95 -4.71
N GLY A 35 -30.12 17.19 -4.72
CA GLY A 35 -28.95 17.36 -3.85
C GLY A 35 -29.08 16.71 -2.45
N TYR A 36 -30.16 15.98 -2.13
CA TYR A 36 -30.31 15.24 -0.88
C TYR A 36 -31.36 14.13 -1.00
N LEU A 37 -31.37 13.22 -0.02
CA LEU A 37 -32.41 12.20 0.18
C LEU A 37 -33.06 12.43 1.55
N THR A 38 -34.37 12.14 1.67
CA THR A 38 -35.08 12.32 2.93
C THR A 38 -36.03 11.12 3.21
N GLY A 39 -36.44 10.99 4.47
CA GLY A 39 -37.36 9.95 4.94
C GLY A 39 -36.93 9.41 6.30
N ASN A 40 -37.87 8.79 7.00
CA ASN A 40 -37.66 8.17 8.31
C ASN A 40 -36.93 9.10 9.31
N SER A 41 -37.31 10.39 9.38
CA SER A 41 -36.69 11.42 10.23
C SER A 41 -35.23 11.72 9.92
N TYR A 42 -34.70 11.29 8.78
CA TYR A 42 -33.37 11.61 8.30
C TYR A 42 -33.40 12.43 7.01
N THR A 43 -32.42 13.31 6.90
CA THR A 43 -32.06 13.99 5.64
C THR A 43 -30.60 13.73 5.37
N VAL A 44 -30.27 13.14 4.23
CA VAL A 44 -28.91 12.77 3.86
C VAL A 44 -28.48 13.58 2.64
N THR A 45 -27.48 14.42 2.81
CA THR A 45 -26.86 15.21 1.74
C THR A 45 -25.37 14.88 1.60
N TRP A 46 -24.70 15.51 0.66
CA TRP A 46 -23.31 15.20 0.35
C TRP A 46 -22.52 16.39 -0.13
N ALA A 47 -21.25 16.41 0.14
CA ALA A 47 -20.27 17.21 -0.57
C ALA A 47 -19.96 16.57 -1.95
N ILE A 48 -19.25 17.30 -2.79
CA ILE A 48 -18.73 16.79 -4.08
C ILE A 48 -17.18 16.87 -4.02
N GLY A 49 -16.58 16.29 -2.96
CA GLY A 49 -15.22 16.60 -2.57
C GLY A 49 -15.16 18.00 -1.91
N HIS A 50 -14.09 18.75 -2.15
CA HIS A 50 -13.96 20.11 -1.62
C HIS A 50 -14.99 21.07 -2.28
N LEU A 51 -15.83 21.67 -1.44
CA LEU A 51 -16.73 22.76 -1.84
C LEU A 51 -16.09 24.13 -1.58
N ILE A 52 -15.07 24.16 -0.74
CA ILE A 52 -14.47 25.35 -0.16
C ILE A 52 -12.96 25.19 -0.20
N THR A 53 -12.28 26.29 -0.51
CA THR A 53 -10.82 26.36 -0.60
C THR A 53 -10.29 27.62 0.07
N ILE A 54 -8.97 27.69 0.27
CA ILE A 54 -8.27 28.93 0.57
C ILE A 54 -8.20 29.71 -0.75
N PRO A 55 -8.56 31.02 -0.78
CA PRO A 55 -8.54 31.79 -2.03
C PRO A 55 -7.14 31.98 -2.60
N GLU A 56 -7.10 32.43 -3.84
CA GLU A 56 -5.87 32.87 -4.50
C GLU A 56 -5.25 34.08 -3.79
N PRO A 57 -3.90 34.27 -3.85
CA PRO A 57 -3.23 35.37 -3.17
C PRO A 57 -3.85 36.73 -3.44
N SER A 58 -4.22 37.04 -4.67
CA SER A 58 -4.84 38.31 -5.06
C SER A 58 -6.25 38.55 -4.48
N GLU A 59 -6.90 37.51 -4.02
CA GLU A 59 -8.21 37.60 -3.37
C GLU A 59 -8.09 37.77 -1.85
N ILE A 60 -6.91 37.44 -1.29
CA ILE A 60 -6.59 37.67 0.14
C ILE A 60 -6.06 39.08 0.33
N GLU A 61 -5.08 39.46 -0.50
CA GLU A 61 -4.41 40.77 -0.43
C GLU A 61 -4.26 41.33 -1.84
N PRO A 62 -4.87 42.48 -2.17
CA PRO A 62 -4.80 43.09 -3.51
C PRO A 62 -3.38 43.30 -4.03
N ASP A 63 -2.44 43.64 -3.15
CA ASP A 63 -1.03 43.83 -3.50
C ASP A 63 -0.35 42.58 -4.02
N TRP A 64 -0.87 41.40 -3.74
CA TRP A 64 -0.37 40.13 -4.24
C TRP A 64 -0.86 39.79 -5.65
N LYS A 65 -1.67 40.65 -6.28
CA LYS A 65 -2.11 40.48 -7.67
C LYS A 65 -0.94 40.58 -8.63
N THR A 66 -0.05 41.53 -8.43
CA THR A 66 1.15 41.71 -9.25
C THR A 66 2.30 40.87 -8.71
N TRP A 67 2.88 40.05 -9.58
CA TRP A 67 4.02 39.22 -9.23
C TRP A 67 5.29 40.08 -9.15
N LYS A 68 5.74 40.38 -7.97
CA LYS A 68 6.95 41.17 -7.68
C LYS A 68 7.72 40.55 -6.50
N LYS A 69 9.06 40.62 -6.53
CA LYS A 69 9.93 40.08 -5.46
C LYS A 69 9.59 40.69 -4.09
N SER A 70 9.23 41.97 -4.04
CA SER A 70 8.89 42.68 -2.81
C SER A 70 7.59 42.20 -2.15
N ALA A 71 6.76 41.42 -2.84
CA ALA A 71 5.55 40.83 -2.27
C ALA A 71 5.79 39.47 -1.62
N LEU A 72 7.01 38.93 -1.73
CA LEU A 72 7.41 37.66 -1.13
C LEU A 72 8.13 37.88 0.21
N PRO A 73 7.87 37.03 1.24
CA PRO A 73 6.91 35.94 1.26
C PRO A 73 5.47 36.41 1.49
N MET A 74 4.51 35.85 0.77
CA MET A 74 3.08 36.05 1.00
C MET A 74 2.63 35.17 2.18
N VAL A 75 2.40 35.81 3.32
CA VAL A 75 1.94 35.13 4.55
C VAL A 75 0.63 35.79 4.98
N PRO A 76 -0.53 35.11 4.80
CA PRO A 76 -1.82 35.67 5.19
C PRO A 76 -1.88 35.91 6.69
N GLY A 77 -2.31 37.12 7.10
CA GLY A 77 -2.61 37.40 8.51
C GLY A 77 -3.89 36.69 8.98
N THR A 78 -4.82 36.48 8.07
CA THR A 78 -6.05 35.67 8.25
C THR A 78 -6.19 34.69 7.10
N TRP A 79 -6.91 33.62 7.34
CA TRP A 79 -7.12 32.53 6.36
C TRP A 79 -8.61 32.50 5.94
N PRO A 80 -9.00 33.38 5.01
CA PRO A 80 -10.37 33.37 4.53
C PRO A 80 -10.68 32.10 3.76
N LEU A 81 -11.96 31.77 3.67
CA LEU A 81 -12.46 30.62 2.94
C LEU A 81 -13.27 31.12 1.72
N LYS A 82 -13.06 30.46 0.59
CA LYS A 82 -13.77 30.74 -0.67
C LYS A 82 -14.59 29.54 -1.08
N ILE A 83 -15.87 29.77 -1.38
CA ILE A 83 -16.74 28.75 -1.96
C ILE A 83 -16.38 28.64 -3.44
N LEU A 84 -16.18 27.42 -3.92
CA LEU A 84 -15.89 27.14 -5.33
C LEU A 84 -17.15 27.38 -6.17
N ASP A 85 -17.01 28.10 -7.28
CA ASP A 85 -18.16 28.53 -8.09
C ASP A 85 -18.94 27.35 -8.69
N ASN A 86 -18.23 26.30 -9.12
CA ASN A 86 -18.83 25.08 -9.69
C ASN A 86 -19.58 24.22 -8.66
N THR A 87 -19.39 24.44 -7.36
CA THR A 87 -20.05 23.70 -6.28
C THR A 87 -20.95 24.57 -5.41
N ARG A 88 -21.09 25.86 -5.73
CA ARG A 88 -21.85 26.86 -4.98
C ARG A 88 -23.28 26.42 -4.69
N ALA A 89 -23.99 25.91 -5.68
CA ALA A 89 -25.38 25.48 -5.51
C ALA A 89 -25.53 24.37 -4.46
N GLN A 90 -24.60 23.42 -4.44
CA GLN A 90 -24.59 22.34 -3.45
C GLN A 90 -24.20 22.86 -2.06
N PHE A 91 -23.25 23.78 -1.97
CA PHE A 91 -22.91 24.42 -0.70
C PHE A 91 -24.11 25.19 -0.11
N GLU A 92 -24.79 25.98 -0.90
CA GLU A 92 -25.98 26.76 -0.45
C GLU A 92 -27.11 25.84 0.00
N LEU A 93 -27.28 24.69 -0.65
CA LEU A 93 -28.23 23.68 -0.21
C LEU A 93 -27.82 23.12 1.17
N ILE A 94 -26.57 22.68 1.33
CA ILE A 94 -26.06 22.14 2.60
C ILE A 94 -26.20 23.21 3.70
N GLN A 95 -25.86 24.46 3.43
CA GLN A 95 -26.01 25.57 4.39
C GLN A 95 -27.45 25.70 4.88
N ARG A 96 -28.41 25.68 3.99
CA ARG A 96 -29.85 25.74 4.37
C ARG A 96 -30.24 24.52 5.22
N LEU A 97 -29.83 23.31 4.81
CA LEU A 97 -30.14 22.08 5.53
C LEU A 97 -29.52 22.07 6.94
N LEU A 98 -28.28 22.55 7.09
CA LEU A 98 -27.60 22.68 8.39
C LEU A 98 -28.36 23.57 9.37
N HIS A 99 -28.88 24.70 8.90
CA HIS A 99 -29.62 25.65 9.77
C HIS A 99 -31.02 25.15 10.14
N MET A 100 -31.64 24.33 9.28
CA MET A 100 -32.98 23.79 9.49
C MET A 100 -33.00 22.52 10.33
N ALA A 101 -31.96 21.71 10.27
CA ALA A 101 -31.91 20.41 10.92
C ALA A 101 -31.95 20.53 12.45
N GLN A 102 -32.61 19.53 13.09
CA GLN A 102 -32.65 19.39 14.54
C GLN A 102 -31.30 18.95 15.09
N SER A 103 -30.67 17.98 14.45
CA SER A 103 -29.36 17.47 14.78
C SER A 103 -28.53 17.21 13.50
N VAL A 104 -27.21 17.17 13.65
CA VAL A 104 -26.29 17.03 12.52
C VAL A 104 -25.28 15.91 12.79
N ILE A 105 -25.08 15.08 11.80
CA ILE A 105 -24.05 14.03 11.78
C ILE A 105 -23.10 14.30 10.62
N CYS A 106 -21.83 14.44 10.92
CA CYS A 106 -20.76 14.43 9.94
C CYS A 106 -20.45 12.98 9.53
N ALA A 107 -20.62 12.66 8.26
CA ALA A 107 -20.37 11.36 7.66
C ALA A 107 -19.45 11.46 6.45
N THR A 108 -18.55 12.45 6.43
CA THR A 108 -17.43 12.49 5.47
C THR A 108 -16.44 11.37 5.77
N ASP A 109 -15.56 11.05 4.83
CA ASP A 109 -14.59 9.96 4.97
C ASP A 109 -13.84 10.05 6.32
N ALA A 110 -13.57 8.91 6.93
CA ALA A 110 -12.90 8.82 8.23
C ALA A 110 -11.40 9.09 8.06
N GLY A 111 -11.03 10.37 8.02
CA GLY A 111 -9.66 10.80 7.79
C GLY A 111 -9.50 12.31 7.86
N ARG A 112 -8.23 12.76 7.80
CA ARG A 112 -7.88 14.20 7.87
C ARG A 112 -8.59 15.02 6.80
N GLU A 113 -8.68 14.50 5.59
CA GLU A 113 -9.28 15.22 4.45
C GLU A 113 -10.79 15.35 4.59
N GLY A 114 -11.47 14.25 4.94
CA GLY A 114 -12.91 14.28 5.18
C GLY A 114 -13.30 15.19 6.35
N GLU A 115 -12.49 15.20 7.42
CA GLU A 115 -12.70 16.12 8.54
C GLU A 115 -12.51 17.58 8.09
N LEU A 116 -11.50 17.89 7.27
CA LEU A 116 -11.26 19.23 6.74
C LEU A 116 -12.42 19.72 5.88
N ILE A 117 -12.92 18.88 4.97
CA ILE A 117 -14.05 19.19 4.09
C ILE A 117 -15.25 19.62 4.93
N PHE A 118 -15.62 18.84 5.93
CA PHE A 118 -16.78 19.15 6.76
C PHE A 118 -16.56 20.40 7.61
N ARG A 119 -15.37 20.56 8.23
CA ARG A 119 -15.04 21.75 9.04
C ARG A 119 -15.07 23.03 8.22
N TYR A 120 -14.62 23.01 6.98
CA TYR A 120 -14.73 24.16 6.09
C TYR A 120 -16.18 24.46 5.72
N ILE A 121 -17.01 23.43 5.52
CA ILE A 121 -18.44 23.62 5.24
C ILE A 121 -19.15 24.31 6.41
N ILE A 122 -18.98 23.83 7.65
CA ILE A 122 -19.65 24.43 8.82
C ILE A 122 -19.13 25.84 9.14
N GLU A 123 -17.82 26.10 8.91
CA GLU A 123 -17.22 27.42 9.10
C GLU A 123 -17.77 28.43 8.08
N ALA A 124 -17.78 28.09 6.79
CA ALA A 124 -18.33 28.96 5.75
C ALA A 124 -19.86 29.13 5.87
N ALA A 125 -20.57 28.09 6.32
CA ALA A 125 -22.00 28.15 6.61
C ALA A 125 -22.32 28.93 7.91
N LYS A 126 -21.32 29.32 8.70
CA LYS A 126 -21.45 29.94 10.03
C LYS A 126 -22.33 29.12 11.00
N PHE A 127 -22.23 27.80 10.88
CA PHE A 127 -22.95 26.85 11.73
C PHE A 127 -22.26 26.72 13.09
N LYS A 128 -22.99 26.91 14.18
CA LYS A 128 -22.46 26.97 15.56
C LYS A 128 -22.99 25.88 16.49
N LYS A 129 -24.00 25.11 16.04
CA LYS A 129 -24.54 24.02 16.85
C LYS A 129 -23.56 22.84 16.94
N SER A 130 -23.68 22.05 17.99
CA SER A 130 -22.95 20.79 18.13
C SER A 130 -23.39 19.79 17.05
N TYR A 131 -22.49 18.87 16.71
CA TYR A 131 -22.75 17.77 15.78
C TYR A 131 -22.01 16.50 16.25
N ARG A 132 -22.46 15.35 15.76
CA ARG A 132 -21.84 14.07 16.03
C ARG A 132 -21.06 13.60 14.80
N ARG A 133 -20.10 12.74 15.02
CA ARG A 133 -19.25 12.19 13.96
C ARG A 133 -19.50 10.69 13.76
N LEU A 134 -19.88 10.31 12.56
CA LEU A 134 -19.89 8.95 12.08
C LEU A 134 -18.49 8.60 11.58
N TRP A 135 -17.80 7.70 12.29
CA TRP A 135 -16.46 7.27 11.94
C TRP A 135 -16.48 5.81 11.51
N ILE A 136 -16.43 5.55 10.21
CA ILE A 136 -16.48 4.20 9.62
C ILE A 136 -15.47 4.08 8.50
N SER A 137 -14.82 2.92 8.41
CA SER A 137 -13.87 2.55 7.35
C SER A 137 -14.46 1.58 6.32
N SER A 138 -15.69 1.14 6.51
CA SER A 138 -16.42 0.26 5.58
C SER A 138 -17.83 0.79 5.34
N LEU A 139 -18.32 0.63 4.10
CA LEU A 139 -19.66 1.07 3.67
C LEU A 139 -20.69 -0.06 3.61
N THR A 140 -20.43 -1.20 4.28
CA THR A 140 -21.44 -2.24 4.42
C THR A 140 -22.59 -1.75 5.30
N ALA A 141 -23.79 -2.28 5.06
CA ALA A 141 -24.97 -1.87 5.82
C ALA A 141 -24.77 -2.05 7.35
N ASP A 142 -24.09 -3.12 7.74
CA ASP A 142 -23.83 -3.41 9.16
C ASP A 142 -22.82 -2.44 9.77
N SER A 143 -21.76 -2.08 9.04
CA SER A 143 -20.80 -1.07 9.49
C SER A 143 -21.45 0.30 9.66
N ILE A 144 -22.34 0.68 8.72
CA ILE A 144 -23.09 1.94 8.82
C ILE A 144 -24.02 1.92 10.04
N ARG A 145 -24.80 0.83 10.28
CA ARG A 145 -25.68 0.73 11.46
C ARG A 145 -24.87 0.83 12.76
N LYS A 146 -23.86 -0.02 12.92
CA LYS A 146 -22.98 0.01 14.11
C LYS A 146 -22.36 1.40 14.33
N GLY A 147 -21.89 2.05 13.26
CA GLY A 147 -21.33 3.39 13.34
C GLY A 147 -22.37 4.46 13.77
N LEU A 148 -23.63 4.35 13.32
CA LEU A 148 -24.70 5.25 13.74
C LEU A 148 -25.09 5.03 15.21
N ASP A 149 -24.99 3.81 15.72
CA ASP A 149 -25.21 3.51 17.15
C ASP A 149 -24.05 4.02 18.02
N GLN A 150 -22.84 4.18 17.45
CA GLN A 150 -21.61 4.56 18.14
C GLN A 150 -21.08 5.94 17.74
N LEU A 151 -21.96 6.89 17.45
CA LEU A 151 -21.57 8.25 17.06
C LEU A 151 -20.66 8.89 18.12
N SER A 152 -19.53 9.40 17.67
CA SER A 152 -18.57 10.12 18.51
C SER A 152 -18.93 11.60 18.64
N ASP A 153 -18.49 12.23 19.73
CA ASP A 153 -18.49 13.69 19.82
C ASP A 153 -17.49 14.30 18.84
N SER A 154 -17.88 15.40 18.21
CA SER A 154 -17.03 16.11 17.24
C SER A 154 -15.73 16.64 17.84
N ALA A 155 -15.71 16.98 19.13
CA ALA A 155 -14.55 17.50 19.83
C ALA A 155 -13.38 16.49 19.85
N LYS A 156 -13.68 15.19 19.82
CA LYS A 156 -12.65 14.13 19.72
C LYS A 156 -11.74 14.33 18.50
N TYR A 157 -12.21 14.95 17.45
CA TYR A 157 -11.49 15.12 16.18
C TYR A 157 -10.93 16.53 15.96
N ASP A 158 -10.93 17.40 16.98
CA ASP A 158 -10.43 18.77 16.85
C ASP A 158 -8.94 18.82 16.51
N SER A 159 -8.13 18.00 17.13
CA SER A 159 -6.68 17.89 16.82
C SER A 159 -6.44 17.44 15.37
N LEU A 160 -7.25 16.48 14.89
CA LEU A 160 -7.21 16.00 13.50
C LEU A 160 -7.58 17.12 12.52
N ALA A 161 -8.64 17.89 12.83
CA ALA A 161 -9.05 19.03 12.04
C ALA A 161 -7.97 20.12 11.98
N GLN A 162 -7.30 20.41 13.10
CA GLN A 162 -6.20 21.38 13.13
C GLN A 162 -4.98 20.89 12.32
N ALA A 163 -4.63 19.61 12.41
CA ALA A 163 -3.57 19.02 11.58
C ALA A 163 -3.89 19.13 10.08
N ALA A 164 -5.14 18.86 9.69
CA ALA A 164 -5.60 18.99 8.31
C ALA A 164 -5.56 20.45 7.81
N ARG A 165 -5.99 21.41 8.64
CA ARG A 165 -5.87 22.86 8.35
C ARG A 165 -4.40 23.28 8.22
N GLY A 166 -3.54 22.84 9.14
CA GLY A 166 -2.10 23.11 9.09
C GLY A 166 -1.48 22.64 7.78
N ARG A 167 -1.83 21.42 7.35
CA ARG A 167 -1.39 20.87 6.06
C ARG A 167 -1.89 21.72 4.88
N SER A 168 -3.17 22.04 4.81
CA SER A 168 -3.75 22.86 3.74
C SER A 168 -3.08 24.23 3.63
N ARG A 169 -2.83 24.89 4.77
CA ARG A 169 -2.13 26.19 4.82
C ARG A 169 -0.65 26.07 4.41
N ALA A 170 0.03 25.01 4.83
CA ALA A 170 1.40 24.76 4.43
C ALA A 170 1.52 24.49 2.92
N ASP A 171 0.58 23.74 2.35
CA ASP A 171 0.51 23.49 0.91
C ASP A 171 0.29 24.80 0.14
N TRP A 172 -0.59 25.68 0.62
CA TRP A 172 -0.80 27.01 0.05
C TRP A 172 0.46 27.89 0.16
N LEU A 173 1.07 27.98 1.36
CA LEU A 173 2.27 28.81 1.58
C LEU A 173 3.42 28.39 0.69
N VAL A 174 3.73 27.10 0.64
CA VAL A 174 4.80 26.58 -0.20
C VAL A 174 4.46 26.73 -1.67
N GLY A 175 3.26 26.30 -2.07
CA GLY A 175 2.84 26.35 -3.46
C GLY A 175 2.85 27.75 -4.04
N MET A 176 2.20 28.70 -3.36
CA MET A 176 2.07 30.06 -3.87
C MET A 176 3.39 30.85 -3.85
N ASN A 177 4.15 30.75 -2.76
CA ASN A 177 5.39 31.49 -2.63
C ASN A 177 6.52 30.97 -3.52
N TYR A 178 6.78 29.65 -3.48
CA TYR A 178 7.89 29.11 -4.26
C TYR A 178 7.60 29.10 -5.76
N SER A 179 6.36 28.83 -6.19
CA SER A 179 6.01 28.92 -7.62
C SER A 179 6.26 30.34 -8.16
N ARG A 180 5.85 31.38 -7.42
CA ARG A 180 6.11 32.76 -7.81
C ARG A 180 7.59 33.15 -7.73
N ALA A 181 8.30 32.70 -6.67
CA ALA A 181 9.73 33.00 -6.52
C ALA A 181 10.54 32.42 -7.68
N TYR A 182 10.28 31.18 -8.06
CA TYR A 182 10.94 30.56 -9.21
C TYR A 182 10.57 31.24 -10.53
N ALA A 183 9.30 31.52 -10.75
CA ALA A 183 8.87 32.21 -11.96
C ALA A 183 9.51 33.61 -12.10
N LEU A 184 9.64 34.36 -11.00
CA LEU A 184 10.31 35.66 -10.99
C LEU A 184 11.84 35.57 -11.15
N ALA A 185 12.43 34.44 -10.81
CA ALA A 185 13.87 34.22 -10.96
C ALA A 185 14.25 33.75 -12.36
N THR A 186 13.42 32.93 -12.99
CA THR A 186 13.72 32.28 -14.26
C THR A 186 13.02 32.93 -15.47
N GLY A 187 11.97 33.71 -15.24
CA GLY A 187 11.11 34.28 -16.29
C GLY A 187 10.07 33.32 -16.83
N GLU A 188 10.00 32.07 -16.30
CA GLU A 188 9.08 31.03 -16.76
C GLU A 188 8.19 30.54 -15.62
N PRO A 189 6.95 30.12 -15.90
CA PRO A 189 6.05 29.59 -14.88
C PRO A 189 6.53 28.23 -14.36
N PHE A 190 6.68 28.12 -13.04
CA PHE A 190 6.97 26.87 -12.34
C PHE A 190 5.91 26.58 -11.31
N PHE A 191 5.56 25.29 -11.19
CA PHE A 191 4.65 24.82 -10.16
C PHE A 191 5.45 24.06 -9.09
N VAL A 192 5.54 24.64 -7.91
CA VAL A 192 6.22 24.05 -6.76
C VAL A 192 5.19 23.58 -5.73
N GLY A 193 5.39 22.40 -5.18
CA GLY A 193 4.52 21.86 -4.15
C GLY A 193 5.29 20.97 -3.18
N ARG A 194 4.79 20.85 -1.96
CA ARG A 194 5.45 20.08 -0.88
C ARG A 194 5.60 18.59 -1.17
N VAL A 195 4.74 18.01 -2.01
CA VAL A 195 4.78 16.59 -2.38
C VAL A 195 5.31 16.41 -3.79
N GLN A 196 4.72 17.10 -4.76
CA GLN A 196 5.06 16.91 -6.18
C GLN A 196 6.52 17.24 -6.50
N THR A 197 7.09 18.31 -5.94
CA THR A 197 8.46 18.71 -6.24
C THR A 197 9.51 17.75 -5.67
N PRO A 198 9.45 17.33 -4.40
CA PRO A 198 10.33 16.28 -3.90
C PRO A 198 10.18 14.95 -4.63
N THR A 199 8.96 14.57 -5.01
CA THR A 199 8.72 13.34 -5.78
C THR A 199 9.39 13.43 -7.15
N LEU A 200 9.25 14.55 -7.85
CA LEU A 200 9.92 14.79 -9.12
C LEU A 200 11.46 14.75 -8.94
N ALA A 201 11.98 15.36 -7.88
CA ALA A 201 13.40 15.34 -7.60
C ALA A 201 13.96 13.91 -7.41
N LEU A 202 13.21 13.03 -6.75
CA LEU A 202 13.60 11.62 -6.62
C LEU A 202 13.63 10.89 -7.97
N VAL A 203 12.64 11.15 -8.84
CA VAL A 203 12.61 10.59 -10.19
C VAL A 203 13.78 11.10 -11.03
N VAL A 204 14.04 12.42 -10.99
CA VAL A 204 15.18 13.03 -11.70
C VAL A 204 16.51 12.50 -11.20
N ALA A 205 16.68 12.37 -9.88
CA ALA A 205 17.90 11.81 -9.31
C ALA A 205 18.16 10.38 -9.84
N ARG A 206 17.10 9.56 -9.86
CA ARG A 206 17.20 8.20 -10.39
C ARG A 206 17.51 8.17 -11.90
N GLU A 207 16.90 9.06 -12.67
CA GLU A 207 17.18 9.18 -14.11
C GLU A 207 18.63 9.60 -14.36
N LEU A 208 19.16 10.54 -13.57
CA LEU A 208 20.56 10.95 -13.66
C LEU A 208 21.53 9.82 -13.30
N GLU A 209 21.19 8.98 -12.30
CA GLU A 209 21.96 7.75 -12.01
C GLU A 209 22.00 6.80 -13.20
N ILE A 210 20.86 6.63 -13.89
CA ILE A 210 20.75 5.76 -15.08
C ILE A 210 21.57 6.34 -16.25
N LEU A 211 21.42 7.65 -16.52
CA LEU A 211 22.15 8.33 -17.59
C LEU A 211 23.66 8.34 -17.38
N ASN A 212 24.10 8.48 -16.14
CA ASN A 212 25.51 8.49 -15.76
C ASN A 212 26.06 7.10 -15.44
N PHE A 213 25.25 6.05 -15.63
CA PHE A 213 25.68 4.69 -15.34
C PHE A 213 26.83 4.28 -16.24
N LYS A 214 27.94 3.90 -15.63
CA LYS A 214 29.13 3.34 -16.31
C LYS A 214 29.12 1.84 -16.11
N ALA A 215 29.03 1.11 -17.21
CA ALA A 215 29.15 -0.34 -17.16
C ALA A 215 30.59 -0.72 -16.86
N GLU A 216 30.78 -1.55 -15.85
CA GLU A 216 32.09 -2.13 -15.49
C GLU A 216 32.06 -3.63 -15.81
N GLY A 217 33.04 -4.07 -16.61
CA GLY A 217 33.22 -5.49 -16.90
C GLY A 217 33.86 -6.19 -15.70
N TYR A 218 33.52 -7.44 -15.48
CA TYR A 218 34.15 -8.30 -14.48
C TYR A 218 34.03 -9.75 -14.89
N PHE A 219 34.90 -10.62 -14.31
CA PHE A 219 34.79 -12.05 -14.44
C PHE A 219 34.21 -12.66 -13.16
N GLU A 220 33.42 -13.71 -13.33
CA GLU A 220 33.03 -14.64 -12.26
C GLU A 220 33.41 -16.05 -12.65
N ILE A 221 34.03 -16.79 -11.74
CA ILE A 221 34.43 -18.16 -11.99
C ILE A 221 33.53 -19.12 -11.25
N PHE A 222 32.90 -19.99 -12.01
CA PHE A 222 32.07 -21.07 -11.49
C PHE A 222 32.81 -22.42 -11.62
N ALA A 223 32.80 -23.21 -10.57
CA ALA A 223 33.29 -24.57 -10.57
C ALA A 223 32.14 -25.53 -10.26
N ARG A 224 32.15 -26.67 -10.91
CA ARG A 224 31.25 -27.79 -10.63
C ARG A 224 32.03 -28.87 -9.89
N PHE A 225 31.58 -29.18 -8.68
CA PHE A 225 32.20 -30.18 -7.81
C PHE A 225 31.33 -31.44 -7.80
N GLY A 226 31.95 -32.60 -8.01
CA GLY A 226 31.30 -33.90 -7.93
C GLY A 226 32.01 -34.78 -6.90
N ALA A 227 31.29 -35.71 -6.31
CA ALA A 227 31.95 -36.77 -5.55
C ALA A 227 32.83 -37.57 -6.50
N PRO A 228 34.05 -37.99 -6.08
CA PRO A 228 34.83 -38.92 -6.87
C PRO A 228 33.98 -40.16 -7.15
N ALA A 229 34.04 -40.68 -8.39
CA ALA A 229 33.36 -41.90 -8.74
C ALA A 229 33.81 -42.97 -7.72
N SER A 230 32.87 -43.47 -6.93
CA SER A 230 33.15 -44.57 -6.01
C SER A 230 33.71 -45.73 -6.84
N SER A 231 34.84 -46.27 -6.43
CA SER A 231 35.40 -47.49 -7.02
C SER A 231 34.28 -48.53 -7.15
N PRO A 232 34.19 -49.28 -8.28
CA PRO A 232 33.15 -50.28 -8.40
C PRO A 232 33.24 -51.22 -7.19
N PRO A 233 32.09 -51.62 -6.60
CA PRO A 233 32.09 -52.55 -5.49
C PRO A 233 32.84 -53.81 -5.87
N SER A 234 33.75 -54.25 -5.04
CA SER A 234 34.46 -55.50 -5.21
C SER A 234 33.49 -56.68 -5.47
N PRO A 235 33.71 -57.59 -6.41
CA PRO A 235 32.77 -58.65 -6.68
C PRO A 235 32.55 -59.47 -5.42
N PRO A 236 31.33 -59.90 -5.10
CA PRO A 236 31.02 -60.70 -3.93
C PRO A 236 31.70 -62.07 -4.08
N SER A 237 32.49 -62.40 -3.10
CA SER A 237 33.03 -63.78 -2.95
C SER A 237 31.95 -64.68 -2.38
N SER A 238 31.24 -65.39 -3.25
CA SER A 238 30.46 -66.62 -3.10
C SER A 238 29.06 -66.56 -3.71
N PRO A 239 28.62 -67.65 -4.39
CA PRO A 239 27.31 -67.68 -5.06
C PRO A 239 26.24 -68.15 -4.10
N SER A 240 25.28 -67.28 -3.83
CA SER A 240 23.99 -67.66 -3.23
C SER A 240 22.82 -67.13 -4.08
N SER A 241 22.11 -68.08 -4.62
CA SER A 241 20.73 -68.10 -5.20
C SER A 241 20.09 -66.87 -5.82
N PRO A 242 19.45 -67.01 -6.99
CA PRO A 242 18.85 -65.86 -7.70
C PRO A 242 17.46 -65.52 -7.11
N SER A 243 17.35 -64.40 -6.46
CA SER A 243 16.08 -63.73 -6.27
C SER A 243 16.03 -62.49 -7.13
N SER A 244 14.97 -62.31 -7.85
CA SER A 244 14.68 -61.25 -8.83
C SER A 244 14.87 -59.86 -8.22
N LEU A 245 15.96 -59.22 -8.54
CA LEU A 245 16.21 -57.80 -8.27
C LEU A 245 16.08 -57.04 -9.58
N ALA A 246 15.03 -56.17 -9.61
CA ALA A 246 14.97 -55.10 -10.61
C ALA A 246 16.27 -54.31 -10.61
N PRO A 247 16.77 -53.81 -11.75
CA PRO A 247 17.99 -53.04 -11.80
C PRO A 247 17.83 -51.78 -10.98
N GLN A 248 18.51 -51.70 -9.83
CA GLN A 248 18.66 -50.45 -9.12
C GLN A 248 19.45 -49.50 -10.01
N ALA A 249 18.79 -48.41 -10.47
CA ALA A 249 19.48 -47.34 -11.14
C ALA A 249 20.57 -46.82 -10.20
N LEU A 250 21.79 -46.81 -10.68
CA LEU A 250 22.92 -46.17 -9.97
C LEU A 250 22.55 -44.73 -9.66
N PRO A 251 22.75 -44.25 -8.42
CA PRO A 251 22.45 -42.87 -8.09
C PRO A 251 23.23 -41.96 -9.04
N GLU A 252 22.55 -41.06 -9.73
CA GLU A 252 23.23 -40.06 -10.56
C GLU A 252 24.26 -39.31 -9.72
N PRO A 253 25.47 -39.07 -10.27
CA PRO A 253 26.51 -38.39 -9.53
C PRO A 253 26.01 -37.02 -9.05
N SER A 254 25.95 -36.84 -7.75
CA SER A 254 25.53 -35.59 -7.15
C SER A 254 26.59 -34.50 -7.34
N PHE A 255 26.27 -33.48 -8.11
CA PHE A 255 27.11 -32.31 -8.31
C PHE A 255 26.54 -31.10 -7.61
N TYR A 256 27.42 -30.22 -7.13
CA TYR A 256 27.02 -28.87 -6.74
C TYR A 256 27.90 -27.85 -7.46
N SER A 257 27.35 -26.64 -7.67
CA SER A 257 28.10 -25.56 -8.29
C SER A 257 28.49 -24.53 -7.22
N GLY A 258 29.76 -24.11 -7.25
CA GLY A 258 30.27 -23.04 -6.40
C GLY A 258 30.76 -21.87 -7.24
N VAL A 259 30.74 -20.70 -6.69
CA VAL A 259 31.34 -19.49 -7.25
C VAL A 259 32.61 -19.18 -6.47
N TYR A 260 33.66 -18.80 -7.18
CA TYR A 260 34.91 -18.39 -6.54
C TYR A 260 34.67 -17.08 -5.75
N CYS A 261 35.04 -17.06 -4.49
CA CYS A 261 35.06 -15.88 -3.64
C CYS A 261 36.43 -15.76 -2.97
N GLY A 262 37.25 -14.84 -3.42
CA GLY A 262 38.68 -14.72 -3.01
C GLY A 262 38.96 -14.51 -1.52
N MET A 263 38.04 -14.82 -0.59
CA MET A 263 38.17 -14.50 0.84
C MET A 263 37.86 -15.68 1.76
N LYS A 264 38.67 -15.85 2.79
CA LYS A 264 38.42 -16.78 3.92
C LYS A 264 37.37 -16.22 4.93
N SER A 265 36.46 -15.34 4.57
CA SER A 265 35.82 -14.52 5.61
C SER A 265 34.32 -14.61 5.77
N LYS A 266 33.89 -14.24 6.98
CA LYS A 266 32.59 -14.05 7.60
C LYS A 266 31.77 -12.88 7.01
N LEU A 267 31.81 -12.58 5.72
CA LEU A 267 31.10 -11.44 5.11
C LEU A 267 29.64 -11.78 4.84
N GLY A 268 28.73 -10.83 5.12
CA GLY A 268 27.32 -10.94 4.79
C GLY A 268 27.09 -10.99 3.28
N GLU A 269 25.98 -11.57 2.83
CA GLU A 269 25.64 -11.91 1.45
C GLU A 269 25.94 -10.84 0.40
N LEU A 270 25.69 -9.56 0.68
CA LEU A 270 25.93 -8.46 -0.26
C LEU A 270 27.42 -8.17 -0.50
N LYS A 271 28.27 -8.39 0.50
CA LYS A 271 29.72 -8.24 0.38
C LYS A 271 30.36 -9.46 -0.30
N LEU A 272 29.77 -10.65 -0.13
CA LEU A 272 30.16 -11.85 -0.86
C LEU A 272 30.01 -11.68 -2.38
N LEU A 273 28.90 -11.15 -2.85
CA LEU A 273 28.64 -10.91 -4.29
C LEU A 273 29.67 -9.98 -4.93
N LYS A 274 30.13 -8.94 -4.22
CA LYS A 274 31.21 -8.07 -4.71
C LYS A 274 32.59 -8.76 -4.69
N ALA A 275 32.85 -9.56 -3.68
CA ALA A 275 34.11 -10.31 -3.56
C ALA A 275 34.27 -11.45 -4.61
N CYS A 276 33.17 -11.83 -5.25
CA CYS A 276 33.20 -12.82 -6.34
C CYS A 276 33.55 -12.22 -7.70
N ARG A 277 33.61 -10.89 -7.83
CA ARG A 277 33.94 -10.21 -9.07
C ARG A 277 35.45 -10.03 -9.21
N LEU A 278 35.99 -10.57 -10.29
CA LEU A 278 37.40 -10.46 -10.63
C LEU A 278 37.64 -9.38 -11.68
N PRO A 279 38.81 -8.72 -11.67
CA PRO A 279 39.16 -7.69 -12.63
C PRO A 279 39.02 -8.11 -14.09
N VAL A 280 38.69 -7.18 -14.95
CA VAL A 280 38.43 -7.40 -16.38
C VAL A 280 39.73 -7.67 -17.17
N ASP A 281 40.93 -7.36 -16.62
CA ASP A 281 42.21 -7.66 -17.24
C ASP A 281 42.45 -9.18 -17.41
N GLY A 282 41.71 -9.97 -16.66
CA GLY A 282 41.68 -11.42 -16.78
C GLY A 282 42.87 -12.14 -16.14
N VAL A 283 43.89 -11.44 -15.63
CA VAL A 283 45.11 -12.07 -15.06
C VAL A 283 44.75 -12.97 -13.90
N LEU A 284 44.09 -12.41 -12.87
CA LEU A 284 43.69 -13.17 -11.68
C LEU A 284 42.67 -14.26 -12.02
N SER A 285 41.77 -14.01 -12.98
CA SER A 285 40.78 -15.01 -13.39
C SER A 285 41.45 -16.23 -14.07
N GLN A 286 42.52 -16.04 -14.87
CA GLN A 286 43.28 -17.11 -15.48
C GLN A 286 44.08 -17.90 -14.43
N GLU A 287 44.70 -17.25 -13.47
CA GLU A 287 45.40 -17.88 -12.34
C GLU A 287 44.48 -18.77 -11.52
N VAL A 288 43.29 -18.22 -11.13
CA VAL A 288 42.28 -19.01 -10.41
C VAL A 288 41.79 -20.18 -11.25
N LEU A 289 41.54 -19.98 -12.55
CA LEU A 289 41.07 -21.04 -13.43
C LEU A 289 42.11 -22.16 -13.60
N ALA A 290 43.39 -21.80 -13.73
CA ALA A 290 44.47 -22.76 -13.80
C ALA A 290 44.59 -23.58 -12.51
N ALA A 291 44.56 -22.93 -11.36
CA ALA A 291 44.60 -23.55 -10.06
C ALA A 291 43.42 -24.50 -9.81
N VAL A 292 42.20 -24.06 -10.16
CA VAL A 292 40.95 -24.86 -10.01
C VAL A 292 41.00 -26.11 -10.91
N LYS A 293 41.61 -26.04 -12.09
CA LYS A 293 41.77 -27.20 -12.98
C LYS A 293 42.84 -28.20 -12.52
N ALA A 294 43.88 -27.74 -11.86
CA ALA A 294 45.02 -28.55 -11.46
C ALA A 294 44.92 -29.05 -10.01
N GLY A 295 44.22 -28.32 -9.14
CA GLY A 295 44.19 -28.58 -7.71
C GLY A 295 43.12 -29.58 -7.28
N ALA A 296 43.39 -30.26 -6.16
CA ALA A 296 42.37 -31.05 -5.49
C ALA A 296 41.39 -30.15 -4.71
N ALA A 297 40.11 -30.45 -4.80
CA ALA A 297 39.07 -29.74 -4.09
C ALA A 297 38.72 -30.43 -2.75
N GLN A 298 38.61 -29.66 -1.68
CA GLN A 298 38.22 -30.16 -0.37
C GLN A 298 37.14 -29.29 0.23
N VAL A 299 36.06 -29.90 0.72
CA VAL A 299 35.02 -29.19 1.44
C VAL A 299 35.52 -28.87 2.84
N LEU A 300 35.73 -27.59 3.15
CA LEU A 300 36.19 -27.13 4.45
C LEU A 300 35.07 -27.02 5.48
N SER A 301 33.90 -26.61 5.06
CA SER A 301 32.74 -26.52 5.94
C SER A 301 31.43 -26.59 5.17
N VAL A 302 30.44 -27.17 5.81
CA VAL A 302 29.03 -27.14 5.38
C VAL A 302 28.20 -26.60 6.54
N LYS A 303 27.45 -25.52 6.29
CA LYS A 303 26.57 -24.92 7.26
C LYS A 303 25.18 -24.85 6.69
N SER A 304 24.20 -25.41 7.40
CA SER A 304 22.80 -25.30 7.08
C SER A 304 22.12 -24.35 8.06
N LYS A 305 21.29 -23.44 7.56
CA LYS A 305 20.48 -22.55 8.32
C LYS A 305 19.05 -22.62 7.80
N GLU A 306 18.11 -22.87 8.70
CA GLU A 306 16.70 -22.70 8.37
C GLU A 306 16.36 -21.21 8.35
N LEU A 307 15.83 -20.76 7.24
CA LEU A 307 15.24 -19.45 7.08
C LEU A 307 13.73 -19.60 7.16
N THR A 308 13.11 -18.73 7.91
CA THR A 308 11.67 -18.74 8.11
C THR A 308 11.13 -17.37 7.73
N GLU A 309 10.23 -17.35 6.76
CA GLU A 309 9.53 -16.15 6.33
C GLU A 309 8.07 -16.24 6.75
N ALA A 310 7.62 -15.28 7.55
CA ALA A 310 6.23 -15.17 7.94
C ALA A 310 5.38 -14.73 6.75
N PRO A 311 4.06 -15.07 6.74
CA PRO A 311 3.14 -14.55 5.74
C PRO A 311 3.24 -13.03 5.62
N PRO A 312 3.15 -12.47 4.39
CA PRO A 312 3.25 -11.04 4.18
C PRO A 312 2.10 -10.29 4.87
N PHE A 313 2.37 -9.07 5.32
CA PHE A 313 1.32 -8.18 5.84
C PHE A 313 0.21 -7.97 4.82
N LEU A 314 -0.96 -7.55 5.29
CA LEU A 314 -2.06 -7.16 4.41
C LEU A 314 -1.67 -5.96 3.54
N TYR A 315 -2.49 -5.62 2.55
CA TYR A 315 -2.19 -4.52 1.65
C TYR A 315 -2.52 -3.16 2.26
N ASP A 316 -1.55 -2.26 2.21
CA ASP A 316 -1.77 -0.83 2.02
C ASP A 316 -1.88 -0.51 0.52
N LEU A 317 -2.19 0.73 0.17
CA LEU A 317 -2.29 1.13 -1.24
C LEU A 317 -0.95 1.00 -1.97
N THR A 318 0.14 1.38 -1.34
CA THR A 318 1.47 1.39 -1.97
C THR A 318 1.92 -0.02 -2.32
N GLU A 319 1.77 -0.96 -1.39
CA GLU A 319 2.16 -2.35 -1.63
C GLU A 319 1.24 -3.04 -2.66
N LEU A 320 -0.06 -2.70 -2.66
CA LEU A 320 -0.97 -3.16 -3.70
C LEU A 320 -0.53 -2.65 -5.08
N GLN A 321 -0.21 -1.37 -5.22
CA GLN A 321 0.27 -0.78 -6.47
C GLN A 321 1.58 -1.41 -6.94
N ARG A 322 2.55 -1.61 -6.04
CA ARG A 322 3.83 -2.27 -6.36
C ARG A 322 3.63 -3.71 -6.82
N HIS A 323 2.73 -4.43 -6.15
CA HIS A 323 2.47 -5.83 -6.49
C HIS A 323 1.72 -5.95 -7.83
N CYS A 324 0.72 -5.12 -8.08
CA CYS A 324 0.01 -5.04 -9.36
C CYS A 324 0.93 -4.64 -10.52
N ASN A 325 1.84 -3.71 -10.29
CA ASN A 325 2.83 -3.35 -11.31
C ASN A 325 3.76 -4.53 -11.64
N ARG A 326 4.29 -5.22 -10.64
CA ARG A 326 5.20 -6.35 -10.81
C ARG A 326 4.55 -7.53 -11.53
N LEU A 327 3.29 -7.86 -11.21
CA LEU A 327 2.60 -9.04 -11.76
C LEU A 327 1.87 -8.75 -13.08
N PHE A 328 1.29 -7.56 -13.22
CA PHE A 328 0.36 -7.24 -14.30
C PHE A 328 0.80 -6.06 -15.15
N GLY A 329 1.89 -5.37 -14.79
CA GLY A 329 2.35 -4.17 -15.47
C GLY A 329 1.44 -2.94 -15.28
N LEU A 330 0.50 -2.98 -14.32
CA LEU A 330 -0.42 -1.87 -14.08
C LEU A 330 0.31 -0.68 -13.47
N SER A 331 -0.02 0.52 -13.95
CA SER A 331 0.47 1.75 -13.31
C SER A 331 -0.18 1.97 -11.93
N ALA A 332 0.48 2.76 -11.08
CA ALA A 332 -0.06 3.13 -9.78
C ALA A 332 -1.43 3.84 -9.90
N ALA A 333 -1.59 4.72 -10.90
CA ALA A 333 -2.84 5.41 -11.17
C ALA A 333 -3.94 4.42 -11.56
N ARG A 334 -3.66 3.48 -12.47
CA ARG A 334 -4.63 2.47 -12.91
C ARG A 334 -5.03 1.54 -11.79
N THR A 335 -4.07 1.09 -10.96
CA THR A 335 -4.35 0.26 -9.78
C THR A 335 -5.29 0.96 -8.80
N LEU A 336 -5.06 2.25 -8.53
CA LEU A 336 -5.94 3.03 -7.66
C LEU A 336 -7.34 3.21 -8.26
N GLU A 337 -7.44 3.52 -9.55
CA GLU A 337 -8.72 3.65 -10.25
C GLU A 337 -9.56 2.38 -10.11
N VAL A 338 -8.96 1.22 -10.39
CA VAL A 338 -9.62 -0.09 -10.30
C VAL A 338 -9.98 -0.42 -8.85
N ALA A 339 -9.07 -0.21 -7.89
CA ALA A 339 -9.36 -0.42 -6.48
C ALA A 339 -10.51 0.49 -6.00
N GLN A 340 -10.59 1.71 -6.50
CA GLN A 340 -11.67 2.64 -6.19
C GLN A 340 -13.02 2.15 -6.78
N ALA A 341 -13.02 1.59 -7.98
CA ALA A 341 -14.21 0.97 -8.57
C ALA A 341 -14.67 -0.27 -7.76
N LEU A 342 -13.73 -1.13 -7.34
CA LEU A 342 -14.02 -2.27 -6.46
C LEU A 342 -14.64 -1.84 -5.13
N TYR A 343 -14.19 -0.72 -4.56
CA TYR A 343 -14.74 -0.15 -3.33
C TYR A 343 -16.08 0.57 -3.55
N GLU A 344 -16.14 1.54 -4.49
CA GLU A 344 -17.29 2.43 -4.63
C GLU A 344 -18.47 1.79 -5.41
N LYS A 345 -18.17 1.09 -6.50
CA LYS A 345 -19.17 0.51 -7.41
C LYS A 345 -19.57 -0.89 -6.97
N HIS A 346 -18.59 -1.76 -6.76
CA HIS A 346 -18.80 -3.18 -6.49
C HIS A 346 -18.94 -3.50 -5.01
N LYS A 347 -18.44 -2.66 -4.10
CA LYS A 347 -18.43 -2.86 -2.64
C LYS A 347 -17.68 -4.13 -2.22
N LEU A 348 -16.73 -4.58 -3.01
CA LEU A 348 -16.01 -5.85 -2.84
C LEU A 348 -14.79 -5.75 -1.92
N ILE A 349 -14.26 -4.55 -1.72
CA ILE A 349 -13.10 -4.31 -0.85
C ILE A 349 -13.35 -3.18 0.13
N SER A 350 -12.51 -3.08 1.18
CA SER A 350 -12.45 -1.93 2.08
C SER A 350 -11.86 -0.70 1.37
N TYR A 351 -11.84 0.45 2.05
CA TYR A 351 -11.34 1.71 1.50
C TYR A 351 -9.89 1.57 1.02
N PRO A 352 -9.58 1.85 -0.25
CA PRO A 352 -8.28 1.53 -0.81
C PRO A 352 -7.17 2.55 -0.50
N ARG A 353 -7.51 3.78 -0.07
CA ARG A 353 -6.51 4.80 0.24
C ARG A 353 -6.12 4.72 1.71
N THR A 354 -5.38 3.70 2.05
CA THR A 354 -4.86 3.45 3.39
C THR A 354 -3.35 3.22 3.35
N ASP A 355 -2.67 3.64 4.38
CA ASP A 355 -1.27 3.36 4.68
C ASP A 355 -1.09 2.25 5.72
N SER A 356 -2.18 1.81 6.35
CA SER A 356 -2.16 0.73 7.31
C SER A 356 -2.16 -0.65 6.64
N ARG A 357 -1.43 -1.58 7.23
CA ARG A 357 -1.38 -3.01 6.87
C ARG A 357 -2.03 -3.91 7.92
N TYR A 358 -2.70 -3.28 8.89
CA TYR A 358 -3.30 -3.93 10.04
C TYR A 358 -4.81 -3.81 10.00
N LEU A 359 -5.47 -4.68 10.74
CA LEU A 359 -6.90 -4.65 11.00
C LEU A 359 -7.14 -4.19 12.44
N SER A 360 -8.23 -3.48 12.66
CA SER A 360 -8.71 -3.28 14.02
C SER A 360 -9.39 -4.54 14.55
N GLN A 361 -9.49 -4.66 15.87
CA GLN A 361 -10.20 -5.77 16.51
C GLN A 361 -11.63 -5.89 16.02
N SER A 362 -12.34 -4.77 15.87
CA SER A 362 -13.72 -4.75 15.36
C SER A 362 -13.86 -5.25 13.92
N VAL A 363 -12.84 -5.01 13.08
CA VAL A 363 -12.80 -5.55 11.71
C VAL A 363 -12.46 -7.03 11.72
N ALA A 364 -11.55 -7.46 12.58
CA ALA A 364 -11.18 -8.88 12.71
C ALA A 364 -12.39 -9.76 13.08
N GLU A 365 -13.34 -9.26 13.86
CA GLU A 365 -14.60 -9.95 14.16
C GLU A 365 -15.49 -10.22 12.93
N THR A 366 -15.32 -9.48 11.84
CA THR A 366 -16.06 -9.69 10.60
C THR A 366 -15.45 -10.76 9.69
N LEU A 367 -14.19 -11.14 9.92
CA LEU A 367 -13.44 -12.06 9.05
C LEU A 367 -14.13 -13.40 8.80
N PRO A 368 -14.79 -14.06 9.77
CA PRO A 368 -15.50 -15.32 9.50
C PRO A 368 -16.54 -15.19 8.39
N ARG A 369 -17.28 -14.06 8.35
CA ARG A 369 -18.28 -13.79 7.30
C ARG A 369 -17.62 -13.50 5.96
N ILE A 370 -16.55 -12.71 5.95
CA ILE A 370 -15.76 -12.45 4.74
C ILE A 370 -15.23 -13.76 4.15
N LEU A 371 -14.64 -14.61 5.00
CA LEU A 371 -14.08 -15.90 4.57
C LEU A 371 -15.15 -16.83 3.98
N SER A 372 -16.38 -16.82 4.49
CA SER A 372 -17.48 -17.63 3.93
C SER A 372 -17.78 -17.29 2.47
N VAL A 373 -17.51 -16.06 2.05
CA VAL A 373 -17.72 -15.57 0.68
C VAL A 373 -16.52 -15.88 -0.22
N ILE A 374 -15.28 -15.63 0.25
CA ILE A 374 -14.10 -15.66 -0.60
C ILE A 374 -13.39 -17.02 -0.66
N ARG A 375 -13.61 -17.91 0.31
CA ARG A 375 -12.81 -19.13 0.53
C ARG A 375 -12.88 -20.13 -0.60
N ARG A 376 -14.07 -20.35 -1.17
CA ARG A 376 -14.38 -21.45 -2.08
C ARG A 376 -13.42 -21.62 -3.26
N PRO A 377 -13.03 -20.57 -3.99
CA PRO A 377 -12.10 -20.70 -5.13
C PRO A 377 -10.68 -21.14 -4.75
N TYR A 378 -10.31 -21.02 -3.49
CA TYR A 378 -8.94 -21.25 -3.00
C TYR A 378 -8.83 -22.48 -2.09
N GLU A 379 -9.89 -23.22 -1.88
CA GLU A 379 -9.99 -24.26 -0.83
C GLU A 379 -8.87 -25.30 -0.90
N ALA A 380 -8.48 -25.70 -2.10
CA ALA A 380 -7.39 -26.64 -2.33
C ALA A 380 -6.00 -26.11 -1.92
N LEU A 381 -5.86 -24.81 -1.72
CA LEU A 381 -4.59 -24.14 -1.36
C LEU A 381 -4.52 -23.77 0.13
N LEU A 382 -5.61 -23.93 0.88
CA LEU A 382 -5.72 -23.46 2.25
C LEU A 382 -5.37 -24.54 3.27
N THR A 383 -4.70 -24.10 4.34
CA THR A 383 -4.52 -24.98 5.50
C THR A 383 -5.84 -25.19 6.25
N PRO A 384 -6.03 -26.33 6.95
CA PRO A 384 -7.26 -26.61 7.71
C PRO A 384 -7.59 -25.53 8.76
N LYS A 385 -6.59 -24.80 9.25
CA LYS A 385 -6.76 -23.75 10.28
C LYS A 385 -7.23 -22.41 9.72
N THR A 386 -7.31 -22.23 8.40
CA THR A 386 -7.70 -20.96 7.76
C THR A 386 -9.10 -20.53 8.22
N GLY A 387 -9.16 -19.40 8.92
CA GLY A 387 -10.40 -18.82 9.44
C GLY A 387 -10.98 -19.47 10.69
N LEU A 388 -10.39 -20.56 11.20
CA LEU A 388 -10.82 -21.20 12.44
C LEU A 388 -10.14 -20.60 13.69
N VAL A 389 -8.99 -19.99 13.51
CA VAL A 389 -8.24 -19.34 14.58
C VAL A 389 -8.21 -17.84 14.31
N PRO A 390 -8.43 -16.98 15.31
CA PRO A 390 -8.26 -15.54 15.16
C PRO A 390 -6.85 -15.19 14.66
N LEU A 391 -6.74 -14.14 13.85
CA LEU A 391 -5.44 -13.59 13.47
C LEU A 391 -4.76 -12.97 14.69
N GLY A 392 -3.45 -13.19 14.83
CA GLY A 392 -2.65 -12.63 15.92
C GLY A 392 -2.29 -11.15 15.70
N SER A 393 -1.55 -10.57 16.66
CA SER A 393 -1.11 -9.18 16.69
C SER A 393 -0.27 -8.76 15.48
N ARG A 394 0.27 -9.69 14.71
CA ARG A 394 0.92 -9.40 13.43
C ARG A 394 -0.03 -8.75 12.42
N PHE A 395 -1.33 -9.03 12.49
CA PHE A 395 -2.31 -8.57 11.52
C PHE A 395 -3.44 -7.76 12.15
N VAL A 396 -3.62 -7.87 13.47
CA VAL A 396 -4.69 -7.18 14.20
C VAL A 396 -4.06 -6.35 15.30
N ASP A 397 -4.05 -5.04 15.10
CA ASP A 397 -3.49 -4.07 16.02
C ASP A 397 -4.22 -2.72 15.85
N ASP A 398 -4.97 -2.30 16.86
CA ASP A 398 -5.73 -1.05 16.81
C ASP A 398 -4.83 0.19 16.82
N GLU A 399 -3.62 0.12 17.38
CA GLU A 399 -2.68 1.25 17.44
C GLU A 399 -2.03 1.53 16.07
N GLU A 400 -1.89 0.50 15.25
CA GLU A 400 -1.32 0.57 13.90
C GLU A 400 -2.39 0.89 12.82
N VAL A 401 -3.65 1.03 13.22
CA VAL A 401 -4.73 1.49 12.33
C VAL A 401 -4.96 2.98 12.55
N SER A 402 -4.49 3.80 11.61
CA SER A 402 -4.64 5.25 11.65
C SER A 402 -6.08 5.70 11.27
N ASP A 403 -6.24 6.14 10.05
CA ASP A 403 -7.53 6.59 9.51
C ASP A 403 -8.38 5.39 8.99
N HIS A 404 -7.70 4.42 8.36
CA HIS A 404 -8.31 3.24 7.75
C HIS A 404 -7.45 2.00 8.02
N HIS A 405 -8.10 0.84 8.14
CA HIS A 405 -7.42 -0.45 8.21
C HIS A 405 -6.92 -0.88 6.82
N ALA A 406 -6.16 -1.98 6.76
CA ALA A 406 -5.66 -2.58 5.54
C ALA A 406 -6.76 -2.87 4.50
N ILE A 407 -6.36 -2.97 3.24
CA ILE A 407 -7.26 -3.34 2.14
C ILE A 407 -7.56 -4.84 2.23
N ILE A 408 -8.83 -5.16 2.45
CA ILE A 408 -9.34 -6.54 2.52
C ILE A 408 -10.64 -6.68 1.71
N PRO A 409 -11.04 -7.91 1.34
CA PRO A 409 -12.36 -8.14 0.78
C PRO A 409 -13.47 -7.82 1.79
N THR A 410 -14.68 -7.62 1.30
CA THR A 410 -15.90 -7.47 2.13
C THR A 410 -16.74 -8.74 2.12
N GLU A 411 -17.88 -8.69 2.81
CA GLU A 411 -18.88 -9.76 2.82
C GLU A 411 -19.74 -9.80 1.53
N THR A 412 -19.45 -8.91 0.57
CA THR A 412 -20.21 -8.84 -0.69
C THR A 412 -19.77 -9.95 -1.64
N ASP A 413 -20.74 -10.70 -2.17
CA ASP A 413 -20.48 -11.72 -3.18
C ASP A 413 -19.96 -11.07 -4.47
N PRO A 414 -18.78 -11.48 -4.99
CA PRO A 414 -18.25 -10.96 -6.24
C PRO A 414 -19.13 -11.30 -7.46
N GLY A 415 -20.02 -12.25 -7.36
CA GLY A 415 -20.96 -12.63 -8.42
C GLY A 415 -20.24 -13.06 -9.71
N ARG A 416 -20.51 -12.32 -10.82
CA ARG A 416 -19.92 -12.59 -12.14
C ARG A 416 -18.75 -11.70 -12.49
N LEU A 417 -17.93 -11.28 -11.50
CA LEU A 417 -16.74 -10.51 -11.77
C LEU A 417 -15.79 -11.34 -12.65
N SER A 418 -15.40 -10.79 -13.81
CA SER A 418 -14.46 -11.48 -14.70
C SER A 418 -13.06 -11.47 -14.09
N LEU A 419 -12.48 -12.66 -13.87
CA LEU A 419 -11.12 -12.80 -13.34
C LEU A 419 -10.03 -12.30 -14.29
N ASP A 420 -10.31 -12.23 -15.58
CA ASP A 420 -9.37 -11.75 -16.60
C ASP A 420 -9.33 -10.21 -16.69
N SER A 421 -10.34 -9.54 -16.13
CA SER A 421 -10.36 -8.08 -16.03
C SER A 421 -9.36 -7.57 -15.00
N ASP A 422 -8.96 -6.31 -15.10
CA ASP A 422 -8.13 -5.65 -14.08
C ASP A 422 -8.80 -5.70 -12.69
N GLU A 423 -10.13 -5.54 -12.65
CA GLU A 423 -10.92 -5.64 -11.41
C GLU A 423 -10.81 -7.04 -10.80
N GLY A 424 -10.97 -8.09 -11.61
CA GLY A 424 -10.86 -9.48 -11.16
C GLY A 424 -9.46 -9.82 -10.66
N LYS A 425 -8.41 -9.40 -11.38
CA LYS A 425 -7.01 -9.62 -11.00
C LYS A 425 -6.66 -8.97 -9.66
N ILE A 426 -7.07 -7.72 -9.47
CA ILE A 426 -6.81 -6.99 -8.22
C ILE A 426 -7.62 -7.58 -7.07
N TYR A 427 -8.87 -7.94 -7.30
CA TYR A 427 -9.71 -8.58 -6.30
C TYR A 427 -9.14 -9.95 -5.86
N ASP A 428 -8.75 -10.82 -6.82
CA ASP A 428 -8.09 -12.09 -6.54
C ASP A 428 -6.82 -11.91 -5.70
N LEU A 429 -6.01 -10.92 -6.04
CA LEU A 429 -4.79 -10.62 -5.32
C LEU A 429 -5.05 -10.23 -3.86
N ILE A 430 -6.09 -9.41 -3.61
CA ILE A 430 -6.49 -8.99 -2.27
C ILE A 430 -7.05 -10.18 -1.46
N CYS A 431 -7.86 -11.03 -2.09
CA CYS A 431 -8.38 -12.25 -1.46
C CYS A 431 -7.25 -13.20 -1.04
N ARG A 432 -6.31 -13.48 -1.94
CA ARG A 432 -5.14 -14.33 -1.66
C ARG A 432 -4.29 -13.76 -0.53
N ARG A 433 -4.11 -12.43 -0.47
CA ARG A 433 -3.33 -11.78 0.57
C ARG A 433 -3.97 -11.95 1.94
N LEU A 434 -5.29 -11.81 2.04
CA LEU A 434 -5.99 -12.05 3.29
C LEU A 434 -5.91 -13.52 3.72
N LEU A 435 -6.16 -14.46 2.79
CA LEU A 435 -6.10 -15.88 3.07
C LEU A 435 -4.70 -16.35 3.46
N ALA A 436 -3.67 -15.72 2.93
CA ALA A 436 -2.27 -16.00 3.27
C ALA A 436 -1.95 -15.72 4.75
N ALA A 437 -2.70 -14.84 5.43
CA ALA A 437 -2.47 -14.50 6.82
C ALA A 437 -2.62 -15.70 7.79
N TRP A 438 -3.34 -16.74 7.41
CA TRP A 438 -3.50 -17.99 8.17
C TRP A 438 -2.53 -19.09 7.77
N GLN A 439 -1.71 -18.88 6.72
CA GLN A 439 -0.79 -19.91 6.26
C GLN A 439 0.42 -20.00 7.19
N GLU A 440 1.06 -21.15 7.17
CA GLU A 440 2.30 -21.38 7.93
C GLU A 440 3.45 -20.54 7.36
N ASN A 441 4.44 -20.31 8.19
CA ASN A 441 5.67 -19.65 7.73
C ASN A 441 6.33 -20.50 6.64
N TYR A 442 6.74 -19.83 5.58
CA TYR A 442 7.57 -20.46 4.56
C TYR A 442 8.94 -20.77 5.15
N ARG A 443 9.37 -22.03 5.03
CA ARG A 443 10.66 -22.49 5.54
C ARG A 443 11.54 -22.91 4.40
N THR A 444 12.76 -22.37 4.37
CA THR A 444 13.82 -22.74 3.45
C THR A 444 15.04 -23.20 4.24
N SER A 445 15.69 -24.26 3.78
CA SER A 445 16.99 -24.63 4.28
C SER A 445 18.06 -24.07 3.35
N LEU A 446 18.80 -23.07 3.85
CA LEU A 446 19.98 -22.53 3.15
C LEU A 446 21.21 -23.30 3.58
N THR A 447 21.77 -24.11 2.67
CA THR A 447 23.03 -24.80 2.92
C THR A 447 24.17 -24.10 2.18
N THR A 448 25.16 -23.65 2.92
CA THR A 448 26.38 -23.03 2.39
C THR A 448 27.54 -23.99 2.55
N ALA A 449 28.14 -24.40 1.45
CA ALA A 449 29.37 -25.20 1.44
C ALA A 449 30.54 -24.29 1.08
N LEU A 450 31.60 -24.35 1.90
CA LEU A 450 32.87 -23.71 1.59
C LEU A 450 33.83 -24.82 1.09
N THR A 451 34.26 -24.68 -0.16
CA THR A 451 35.18 -25.61 -0.79
C THR A 451 36.49 -24.88 -1.10
N GLU A 452 37.60 -25.43 -0.62
CA GLU A 452 38.92 -24.96 -0.96
C GLU A 452 39.48 -25.79 -2.13
N VAL A 453 40.10 -25.10 -3.06
CA VAL A 453 40.89 -25.76 -4.12
C VAL A 453 42.35 -25.41 -3.89
N GLN A 454 43.21 -26.45 -3.78
CA GLN A 454 44.64 -26.30 -3.51
C GLN A 454 45.32 -25.47 -4.60
N GLY A 455 46.10 -24.46 -4.19
CA GLY A 455 46.83 -23.58 -5.10
C GLY A 455 45.98 -22.45 -5.71
N ALA A 456 44.67 -22.38 -5.42
CA ALA A 456 43.88 -21.23 -5.85
C ALA A 456 44.30 -19.97 -5.07
N PRO A 457 44.62 -18.87 -5.76
CA PRO A 457 45.00 -17.64 -5.09
C PRO A 457 43.84 -17.09 -4.25
N LEU A 458 44.15 -16.48 -3.12
CA LEU A 458 43.18 -15.64 -2.39
C LEU A 458 43.12 -14.30 -3.12
N GLY A 459 41.91 -13.81 -3.35
CA GLY A 459 41.73 -12.48 -3.92
C GLY A 459 42.40 -11.39 -3.09
N PRO A 460 42.54 -10.18 -3.61
CA PRO A 460 43.13 -9.05 -2.88
C PRO A 460 42.36 -8.85 -1.57
N SER A 461 43.12 -8.86 -0.47
CA SER A 461 42.57 -8.46 0.83
C SER A 461 42.16 -6.98 0.73
N ASP A 462 40.89 -6.64 0.96
CA ASP A 462 40.52 -5.28 1.25
C ASP A 462 41.35 -4.82 2.47
N SER A 463 42.37 -3.99 2.21
CA SER A 463 43.15 -3.28 3.22
C SER A 463 42.31 -2.14 3.81
#